data_4361c41d18c3dc3da267a50cfe64aa01
#
_entry.id   4361c41d18c3dc3da267a50cfe64aa01
#
_cell.length_a   1.000
_cell.length_b   1.000
_cell.length_c   1.000
_cell.angle_alpha   90.00
_cell.angle_beta   90.00
_cell.angle_gamma   90.00
#
_symmetry.space_group_name_H-M   'P 1'
#
loop_
_entity.id
_entity.type
_entity.pdbx_description
1 polymer ?
#
loop_
_entity_poly.entity_id
_entity_poly.type
_entity_poly.pdbx_seq_one_letter_code
_entity_poly.pdbx_strand_id
1 'polypeptide(L)'
;MNPLRILTTLLLSVLTALAADVPEGFASLIAGSDLAGWQDAATAAAHWKIENGELINDGKGTDLVTVKTYRNFELRLEWKIPAKGDSGVYLPGGQQVQIWAKESGSGGFVFDHKYTVSSTIMADKPLGEWNAFVIKLVDSKVTVTLNGKVVMQDVPVEKGFEPPLLGPVEGPLRLQKSPHNVTTTFRNVFIREL
;
A
#
# COMPACT_ATOMS: atom_id res chain seq x y z
N MET A 1 -47.08 37.61 -23.39
CA MET A 1 -46.08 36.64 -23.86
C MET A 1 -45.22 36.24 -22.68
N ASN A 2 -45.45 35.03 -22.11
CA ASN A 2 -44.65 34.53 -20.98
C ASN A 2 -43.43 33.77 -21.49
N PRO A 3 -42.20 34.04 -21.04
CA PRO A 3 -41.05 33.23 -21.41
C PRO A 3 -41.05 31.93 -20.59
N LEU A 4 -41.06 30.82 -21.31
CA LEU A 4 -40.93 29.47 -20.79
C LEU A 4 -39.51 29.27 -20.21
N ARG A 5 -39.38 29.15 -18.89
CA ARG A 5 -38.10 28.81 -18.25
C ARG A 5 -37.85 27.32 -18.37
N ILE A 6 -36.91 26.96 -19.20
CA ILE A 6 -36.43 25.57 -19.29
C ILE A 6 -35.49 25.33 -18.11
N LEU A 7 -35.92 24.49 -17.17
CA LEU A 7 -35.10 24.04 -16.04
C LEU A 7 -34.27 22.82 -16.51
N THR A 8 -33.01 23.05 -16.80
CA THR A 8 -32.09 21.97 -17.16
C THR A 8 -31.61 21.30 -15.87
N THR A 9 -32.16 20.11 -15.57
CA THR A 9 -31.71 19.28 -14.44
C THR A 9 -30.42 18.59 -14.83
N LEU A 10 -29.30 19.00 -14.23
CA LEU A 10 -28.00 18.34 -14.38
C LEU A 10 -28.04 17.05 -13.54
N LEU A 11 -28.17 15.90 -14.18
CA LEU A 11 -27.99 14.60 -13.51
C LEU A 11 -26.50 14.41 -13.25
N LEU A 12 -26.09 14.61 -12.00
CA LEU A 12 -24.73 14.25 -11.53
C LEU A 12 -24.70 12.74 -11.32
N SER A 13 -24.16 11.99 -12.28
CA SER A 13 -23.91 10.57 -12.11
C SER A 13 -22.73 10.38 -11.14
N VAL A 14 -23.04 9.95 -9.92
CA VAL A 14 -22.00 9.49 -8.98
C VAL A 14 -21.49 8.15 -9.49
N LEU A 15 -20.32 8.14 -10.13
CA LEU A 15 -19.62 6.91 -10.47
C LEU A 15 -19.08 6.34 -9.16
N THR A 16 -19.77 5.37 -8.57
CA THR A 16 -19.21 4.56 -7.48
C THR A 16 -18.11 3.69 -8.08
N ALA A 17 -16.87 3.93 -7.69
CA ALA A 17 -15.78 3.03 -8.01
C ALA A 17 -16.06 1.69 -7.31
N LEU A 18 -16.43 0.67 -8.09
CA LEU A 18 -16.53 -0.69 -7.59
C LEU A 18 -15.11 -1.17 -7.23
N ALA A 19 -14.98 -1.86 -6.08
CA ALA A 19 -13.77 -2.59 -5.77
C ALA A 19 -13.48 -3.56 -6.93
N ALA A 20 -12.20 -3.68 -7.32
CA ALA A 20 -11.84 -4.62 -8.35
C ALA A 20 -12.09 -6.07 -7.87
N ASP A 21 -12.48 -6.94 -8.78
CA ASP A 21 -12.60 -8.36 -8.48
C ASP A 21 -11.26 -8.91 -8.00
N VAL A 22 -11.31 -9.79 -6.99
CA VAL A 22 -10.11 -10.45 -6.46
C VAL A 22 -9.52 -11.34 -7.57
N PRO A 23 -8.26 -11.15 -7.99
CA PRO A 23 -7.67 -11.97 -9.03
C PRO A 23 -7.61 -13.45 -8.61
N GLU A 24 -7.68 -14.36 -9.58
CA GLU A 24 -7.61 -15.80 -9.34
C GLU A 24 -6.34 -16.16 -8.56
N GLY A 25 -6.49 -16.98 -7.51
CA GLY A 25 -5.42 -17.40 -6.63
C GLY A 25 -4.96 -16.37 -5.60
N PHE A 26 -5.59 -15.18 -5.54
CA PHE A 26 -5.33 -14.18 -4.51
C PHE A 26 -6.42 -14.16 -3.45
N ALA A 27 -6.04 -13.65 -2.27
CA ALA A 27 -6.97 -13.26 -1.21
C ALA A 27 -6.94 -11.74 -1.04
N SER A 28 -8.08 -11.12 -0.75
CA SER A 28 -8.14 -9.70 -0.39
C SER A 28 -7.79 -9.50 1.07
N LEU A 29 -6.92 -8.54 1.37
CA LEU A 29 -6.61 -8.11 2.75
C LEU A 29 -7.55 -7.00 3.24
N ILE A 30 -8.41 -6.47 2.38
CA ILE A 30 -9.41 -5.43 2.68
C ILE A 30 -10.80 -5.87 2.19
N ALA A 31 -11.21 -7.07 2.57
CA ALA A 31 -12.52 -7.60 2.25
C ALA A 31 -13.59 -7.04 3.21
N GLY A 32 -14.73 -6.61 2.65
CA GLY A 32 -15.84 -6.08 3.46
C GLY A 32 -15.61 -4.64 3.92
N SER A 33 -16.13 -4.32 5.11
CA SER A 33 -16.10 -2.96 5.70
C SER A 33 -15.38 -2.91 7.05
N ASP A 34 -14.79 -4.01 7.50
CA ASP A 34 -14.09 -4.12 8.77
C ASP A 34 -12.60 -4.47 8.59
N LEU A 35 -11.88 -4.41 9.69
CA LEU A 35 -10.45 -4.69 9.74
C LEU A 35 -10.14 -6.09 10.32
N ALA A 36 -11.03 -7.08 10.17
CA ALA A 36 -10.93 -8.39 10.84
C ALA A 36 -9.63 -9.15 10.53
N GLY A 37 -9.00 -8.93 9.38
CA GLY A 37 -7.69 -9.53 9.01
C GLY A 37 -6.47 -8.81 9.61
N TRP A 38 -6.69 -7.76 10.42
CA TRP A 38 -5.64 -6.91 10.96
C TRP A 38 -5.61 -6.97 12.50
N GLN A 39 -4.40 -6.82 13.07
CA GLN A 39 -4.21 -6.81 14.53
C GLN A 39 -4.86 -5.56 15.13
N ASP A 40 -5.33 -5.69 16.38
CA ASP A 40 -5.92 -4.59 17.13
C ASP A 40 -7.01 -3.83 16.36
N ALA A 41 -7.80 -4.54 15.54
CA ALA A 41 -8.79 -3.99 14.61
C ALA A 41 -9.71 -2.94 15.27
N ALA A 42 -10.16 -3.19 16.52
CA ALA A 42 -11.03 -2.25 17.24
C ALA A 42 -10.35 -0.91 17.54
N THR A 43 -9.05 -0.92 17.89
CA THR A 43 -8.26 0.29 18.12
C THR A 43 -7.88 0.95 16.82
N ALA A 44 -7.49 0.15 15.81
CA ALA A 44 -7.12 0.63 14.48
C ALA A 44 -8.29 1.36 13.80
N ALA A 45 -9.52 0.92 14.00
CA ALA A 45 -10.73 1.52 13.43
C ALA A 45 -10.97 3.00 13.81
N ALA A 46 -10.29 3.52 14.82
CA ALA A 46 -10.31 4.94 15.14
C ALA A 46 -9.62 5.81 14.07
N HIS A 47 -8.68 5.23 13.30
CA HIS A 47 -7.83 5.95 12.36
C HIS A 47 -7.70 5.28 10.99
N TRP A 48 -8.12 4.01 10.88
CA TRP A 48 -8.19 3.25 9.64
C TRP A 48 -9.63 2.85 9.36
N LYS A 49 -10.09 3.06 8.14
CA LYS A 49 -11.46 2.70 7.73
C LYS A 49 -11.47 2.17 6.31
N ILE A 50 -12.40 1.28 6.03
CA ILE A 50 -12.69 0.80 4.67
C ILE A 50 -13.97 1.47 4.21
N GLU A 51 -13.86 2.29 3.18
CA GLU A 51 -15.00 2.98 2.55
C GLU A 51 -14.92 2.82 1.03
N ASN A 52 -15.99 2.36 0.41
CA ASN A 52 -16.07 2.17 -1.05
C ASN A 52 -14.93 1.34 -1.65
N GLY A 53 -14.43 0.32 -0.93
CA GLY A 53 -13.30 -0.51 -1.33
C GLY A 53 -11.93 0.14 -1.16
N GLU A 54 -11.85 1.32 -0.57
CA GLU A 54 -10.61 2.01 -0.21
C GLU A 54 -10.32 1.89 1.29
N LEU A 55 -9.11 1.49 1.65
CA LEU A 55 -8.57 1.51 3.00
C LEU A 55 -7.89 2.85 3.23
N ILE A 56 -8.41 3.64 4.14
CA ILE A 56 -8.03 5.03 4.36
C ILE A 56 -7.46 5.18 5.78
N ASN A 57 -6.26 5.74 5.88
CA ASN A 57 -5.68 6.21 7.14
C ASN A 57 -5.77 7.74 7.20
N ASP A 58 -6.22 8.29 8.32
CA ASP A 58 -6.34 9.75 8.54
C ASP A 58 -5.01 10.43 8.92
N GLY A 59 -3.90 9.71 8.86
CA GLY A 59 -2.56 10.17 9.25
C GLY A 59 -2.24 9.99 10.73
N LYS A 60 -3.14 9.40 11.52
CA LYS A 60 -2.97 9.20 12.96
C LYS A 60 -2.98 7.73 13.33
N GLY A 61 -2.86 7.45 14.63
CA GLY A 61 -2.87 6.10 15.17
C GLY A 61 -1.55 5.38 14.96
N THR A 62 -1.64 4.08 14.78
CA THR A 62 -0.51 3.16 14.56
C THR A 62 -0.54 2.59 13.15
N ASP A 63 0.55 1.94 12.75
CA ASP A 63 0.58 1.14 11.53
C ASP A 63 -0.44 0.00 11.60
N LEU A 64 -0.94 -0.42 10.45
CA LEU A 64 -1.89 -1.51 10.35
C LEU A 64 -1.14 -2.82 10.03
N VAL A 65 -1.23 -3.80 10.94
CA VAL A 65 -0.44 -5.05 10.91
C VAL A 65 -1.36 -6.22 10.61
N THR A 66 -0.99 -7.13 9.69
CA THR A 66 -1.79 -8.33 9.43
C THR A 66 -1.76 -9.30 10.60
N VAL A 67 -2.89 -9.99 10.86
CA VAL A 67 -2.94 -11.11 11.83
C VAL A 67 -2.12 -12.29 11.30
N LYS A 68 -2.28 -12.61 10.01
CA LYS A 68 -1.57 -13.69 9.34
C LYS A 68 -0.12 -13.30 9.06
N THR A 69 0.79 -14.27 9.18
CA THR A 69 2.19 -14.18 8.77
C THR A 69 2.36 -14.75 7.37
N TYR A 70 3.39 -14.29 6.67
CA TYR A 70 3.72 -14.67 5.30
C TYR A 70 5.21 -14.89 5.15
N ARG A 71 5.59 -15.84 4.28
CA ARG A 71 6.99 -16.14 3.98
C ARG A 71 7.32 -15.86 2.51
N ASN A 72 6.74 -16.62 1.59
CA ASN A 72 6.85 -16.38 0.16
C ASN A 72 5.51 -15.93 -0.37
N PHE A 73 5.46 -14.78 -1.03
CA PHE A 73 4.19 -14.23 -1.51
C PHE A 73 4.36 -13.27 -2.69
N GLU A 74 3.26 -13.03 -3.37
CA GLU A 74 3.04 -11.89 -4.25
C GLU A 74 1.96 -11.01 -3.63
N LEU A 75 2.31 -9.77 -3.31
CA LEU A 75 1.38 -8.74 -2.83
C LEU A 75 1.14 -7.74 -3.96
N ARG A 76 -0.11 -7.46 -4.25
CA ARG A 76 -0.55 -6.41 -5.16
C ARG A 76 -1.34 -5.39 -4.38
N LEU A 77 -1.06 -4.12 -4.57
CA LEU A 77 -1.84 -3.05 -3.97
C LEU A 77 -1.74 -1.79 -4.80
N GLU A 78 -2.78 -0.98 -4.70
CA GLU A 78 -2.73 0.39 -5.20
C GLU A 78 -2.71 1.35 -4.03
N TRP A 79 -1.98 2.46 -4.19
CA TRP A 79 -1.85 3.48 -3.17
C TRP A 79 -1.91 4.88 -3.77
N LYS A 80 -2.34 5.83 -2.95
CA LYS A 80 -2.47 7.24 -3.30
C LYS A 80 -2.07 8.09 -2.10
N ILE A 81 -1.19 9.05 -2.31
CA ILE A 81 -0.72 9.99 -1.29
C ILE A 81 -0.83 11.44 -1.79
N PRO A 82 -1.10 12.42 -0.89
CA PRO A 82 -1.06 13.83 -1.20
C PRO A 82 0.38 14.37 -1.18
N ALA A 83 0.53 15.68 -1.40
CA ALA A 83 1.77 16.39 -1.14
C ALA A 83 2.23 16.16 0.32
N LYS A 84 3.52 15.94 0.54
CA LYS A 84 4.14 15.54 1.81
C LYS A 84 3.72 14.14 2.29
N GLY A 85 3.06 13.35 1.43
CA GLY A 85 2.71 11.97 1.74
C GLY A 85 3.98 11.13 1.97
N ASP A 86 3.91 10.30 3.00
CA ASP A 86 4.95 9.33 3.37
C ASP A 86 4.23 8.12 3.98
N SER A 87 4.54 6.95 3.50
CA SER A 87 3.96 5.68 3.91
C SER A 87 4.85 4.54 3.43
N GLY A 88 4.38 3.31 3.52
CA GLY A 88 5.09 2.16 2.98
C GLY A 88 4.50 0.83 3.39
N VAL A 89 5.06 -0.22 2.83
CA VAL A 89 4.73 -1.60 3.13
C VAL A 89 5.92 -2.24 3.82
N TYR A 90 5.81 -2.52 5.11
CA TYR A 90 6.82 -3.31 5.81
C TYR A 90 6.64 -4.79 5.50
N LEU A 91 7.72 -5.40 5.14
CA LEU A 91 7.83 -6.82 4.83
C LEU A 91 8.22 -7.62 6.09
N PRO A 92 8.03 -8.94 6.11
CA PRO A 92 8.68 -9.81 7.07
C PRO A 92 10.17 -9.49 7.18
N GLY A 93 10.69 -9.40 8.41
CA GLY A 93 12.07 -9.00 8.67
C GLY A 93 12.25 -7.48 8.91
N GLY A 94 11.25 -6.64 8.63
CA GLY A 94 11.23 -5.23 9.03
C GLY A 94 11.68 -4.22 7.96
N GLN A 95 12.13 -4.66 6.78
CA GLN A 95 12.38 -3.75 5.66
C GLN A 95 11.06 -3.16 5.16
N GLN A 96 11.08 -1.88 4.82
CA GLN A 96 9.95 -1.17 4.25
C GLN A 96 10.16 -0.90 2.77
N VAL A 97 9.22 -1.33 1.95
CA VAL A 97 9.07 -0.81 0.57
C VAL A 97 8.45 0.58 0.68
N GLN A 98 9.23 1.59 0.39
CA GLN A 98 8.88 2.98 0.64
C GLN A 98 7.84 3.52 -0.33
N ILE A 99 6.94 4.36 0.18
CA ILE A 99 5.99 5.19 -0.55
C ILE A 99 6.18 6.62 -0.09
N TRP A 100 6.59 7.53 -0.97
CA TRP A 100 6.68 8.94 -0.58
C TRP A 100 6.66 9.94 -1.74
N ALA A 101 6.39 11.21 -1.36
CA ALA A 101 6.30 12.33 -2.29
C ALA A 101 7.66 13.01 -2.47
N LYS A 102 8.70 12.26 -2.86
CA LYS A 102 10.06 12.79 -3.07
C LYS A 102 10.63 12.39 -4.44
N GLU A 103 11.59 13.16 -4.93
CA GLU A 103 12.25 12.95 -6.23
C GLU A 103 13.01 11.61 -6.33
N SER A 104 13.37 11.01 -5.20
CA SER A 104 14.00 9.68 -5.17
C SER A 104 13.04 8.55 -5.57
N GLY A 105 11.75 8.83 -5.65
CA GLY A 105 10.72 7.86 -6.02
C GLY A 105 10.43 6.82 -4.94
N SER A 106 9.32 6.11 -5.13
CA SER A 106 8.87 5.02 -4.27
C SER A 106 9.45 3.68 -4.72
N GLY A 107 9.35 2.64 -3.86
CA GLY A 107 9.71 1.26 -4.18
C GLY A 107 11.11 0.82 -3.76
N GLY A 108 11.94 1.72 -3.23
CA GLY A 108 13.20 1.36 -2.59
C GLY A 108 13.00 0.83 -1.16
N PHE A 109 14.05 0.26 -0.57
CA PHE A 109 14.03 -0.20 0.82
C PHE A 109 14.44 0.90 1.79
N VAL A 110 13.66 1.01 2.87
CA VAL A 110 13.97 1.83 4.04
C VAL A 110 13.99 0.95 5.29
N PHE A 111 15.02 1.07 6.09
CA PHE A 111 15.14 0.45 7.40
C PHE A 111 15.68 1.49 8.39
N ASP A 112 15.07 1.57 9.57
CA ASP A 112 15.45 2.56 10.61
C ASP A 112 15.61 3.98 10.03
N HIS A 113 14.62 4.42 9.24
CA HIS A 113 14.56 5.74 8.60
C HIS A 113 15.71 6.04 7.60
N LYS A 114 16.47 5.03 7.20
CA LYS A 114 17.55 5.16 6.22
C LYS A 114 17.28 4.31 4.99
N TYR A 115 17.61 4.84 3.81
CA TYR A 115 17.65 4.02 2.60
C TYR A 115 18.76 2.98 2.70
N THR A 116 18.37 1.73 2.56
CA THR A 116 19.30 0.62 2.39
C THR A 116 19.46 0.23 0.91
N VAL A 117 18.39 0.45 0.12
CA VAL A 117 18.40 0.26 -1.33
C VAL A 117 17.48 1.31 -1.97
N SER A 118 18.02 2.10 -2.88
CA SER A 118 17.23 3.05 -3.68
C SER A 118 16.51 2.34 -4.83
N SER A 119 15.38 2.89 -5.27
CA SER A 119 14.77 2.51 -6.55
C SER A 119 15.74 2.75 -7.69
N THR A 120 15.74 1.85 -8.68
CA THR A 120 16.62 1.98 -9.85
C THR A 120 16.12 3.04 -10.84
N ILE A 121 14.83 3.32 -10.83
CA ILE A 121 14.16 4.31 -11.67
C ILE A 121 13.02 4.97 -10.91
N MET A 122 12.68 6.20 -11.25
CA MET A 122 11.46 6.85 -10.80
C MET A 122 10.30 6.39 -11.69
N ALA A 123 9.28 5.81 -11.07
CA ALA A 123 8.12 5.27 -11.78
C ALA A 123 6.77 5.73 -11.19
N ASP A 124 6.83 6.65 -10.22
CA ASP A 124 5.65 7.22 -9.57
C ASP A 124 4.82 8.04 -10.56
N LYS A 125 3.50 7.99 -10.40
CA LYS A 125 2.58 8.93 -11.03
C LYS A 125 2.49 10.21 -10.21
N PRO A 126 1.91 11.28 -10.76
CA PRO A 126 1.67 12.52 -10.04
C PRO A 126 0.98 12.32 -8.70
N LEU A 127 1.27 13.20 -7.73
CA LEU A 127 0.65 13.18 -6.41
C LEU A 127 -0.89 13.24 -6.53
N GLY A 128 -1.56 12.45 -5.70
CA GLY A 128 -3.02 12.32 -5.74
C GLY A 128 -3.53 11.32 -6.77
N GLU A 129 -2.68 10.76 -7.63
CA GLU A 129 -3.03 9.67 -8.53
C GLU A 129 -2.77 8.30 -7.92
N TRP A 130 -3.48 7.28 -8.42
CA TRP A 130 -3.29 5.90 -7.99
C TRP A 130 -2.04 5.29 -8.60
N ASN A 131 -1.13 4.85 -7.76
CA ASN A 131 0.04 4.06 -8.09
C ASN A 131 -0.21 2.58 -7.77
N ALA A 132 0.38 1.68 -8.52
CA ALA A 132 0.23 0.24 -8.34
C ALA A 132 1.58 -0.44 -8.04
N PHE A 133 1.65 -1.15 -6.92
CA PHE A 133 2.75 -2.03 -6.59
C PHE A 133 2.41 -3.48 -6.89
N VAL A 134 3.41 -4.21 -7.40
CA VAL A 134 3.53 -5.66 -7.26
C VAL A 134 4.81 -5.93 -6.50
N ILE A 135 4.71 -6.53 -5.31
CA ILE A 135 5.83 -6.87 -4.43
C ILE A 135 5.89 -8.38 -4.33
N LYS A 136 6.99 -8.98 -4.77
CA LYS A 136 7.25 -10.42 -4.60
C LYS A 136 8.35 -10.62 -3.59
N LEU A 137 8.08 -11.44 -2.57
CA LEU A 137 9.09 -11.98 -1.66
C LEU A 137 9.17 -13.48 -1.90
N VAL A 138 10.32 -13.95 -2.37
CA VAL A 138 10.59 -15.36 -2.62
C VAL A 138 12.00 -15.68 -2.14
N ASP A 139 12.14 -16.68 -1.28
CA ASP A 139 13.41 -17.10 -0.70
C ASP A 139 14.25 -15.93 -0.16
N SER A 140 13.59 -15.06 0.62
CA SER A 140 14.15 -13.85 1.22
C SER A 140 14.70 -12.81 0.22
N LYS A 141 14.31 -12.88 -1.05
CA LYS A 141 14.61 -11.88 -2.08
C LYS A 141 13.35 -11.14 -2.49
N VAL A 142 13.47 -9.85 -2.65
CA VAL A 142 12.34 -8.96 -2.97
C VAL A 142 12.53 -8.37 -4.36
N THR A 143 11.47 -8.47 -5.15
CA THR A 143 11.31 -7.73 -6.40
C THR A 143 10.12 -6.79 -6.26
N VAL A 144 10.30 -5.51 -6.59
CA VAL A 144 9.25 -4.51 -6.58
C VAL A 144 9.03 -3.97 -7.99
N THR A 145 7.78 -4.04 -8.42
CA THR A 145 7.29 -3.41 -9.64
C THR A 145 6.37 -2.26 -9.28
N LEU A 146 6.63 -1.07 -9.79
CA LEU A 146 5.80 0.14 -9.62
C LEU A 146 5.28 0.58 -10.99
N ASN A 147 3.95 0.65 -11.13
CA ASN A 147 3.28 1.06 -12.37
C ASN A 147 3.79 0.30 -13.61
N GLY A 148 3.99 -1.02 -13.47
CA GLY A 148 4.47 -1.91 -14.53
C GLY A 148 5.97 -1.88 -14.80
N LYS A 149 6.76 -1.06 -14.07
CA LYS A 149 8.22 -0.99 -14.21
C LYS A 149 8.90 -1.62 -12.99
N VAL A 150 9.87 -2.52 -13.21
CA VAL A 150 10.69 -3.07 -12.13
C VAL A 150 11.59 -1.97 -11.57
N VAL A 151 11.38 -1.59 -10.33
CA VAL A 151 12.13 -0.53 -9.63
C VAL A 151 13.16 -1.09 -8.66
N MET A 152 13.02 -2.35 -8.28
CA MET A 152 13.98 -3.10 -7.46
C MET A 152 13.85 -4.59 -7.82
N GLN A 153 14.96 -5.30 -8.03
CA GLN A 153 14.96 -6.69 -8.47
C GLN A 153 15.87 -7.58 -7.64
N ASP A 154 15.32 -8.70 -7.14
CA ASP A 154 15.99 -9.79 -6.43
C ASP A 154 16.92 -9.32 -5.29
N VAL A 155 16.51 -8.25 -4.59
CA VAL A 155 17.27 -7.70 -3.48
C VAL A 155 17.02 -8.52 -2.21
N PRO A 156 18.08 -9.01 -1.54
CA PRO A 156 17.92 -9.69 -0.26
C PRO A 156 17.21 -8.79 0.77
N VAL A 157 16.22 -9.33 1.48
CA VAL A 157 15.44 -8.58 2.46
C VAL A 157 16.29 -8.14 3.66
N GLU A 158 17.34 -8.87 4.00
CA GLU A 158 18.29 -8.57 5.06
C GLU A 158 19.31 -7.49 4.70
N LYS A 159 19.32 -6.99 3.46
CA LYS A 159 20.31 -6.00 3.03
C LYS A 159 20.19 -4.71 3.84
N GLY A 160 21.27 -4.37 4.53
CA GLY A 160 21.35 -3.20 5.42
C GLY A 160 21.07 -3.51 6.90
N PHE A 161 20.83 -4.78 7.26
CA PHE A 161 20.77 -5.22 8.66
C PHE A 161 22.18 -5.52 9.21
N GLU A 162 22.42 -5.12 10.46
CA GLU A 162 23.61 -5.43 11.22
C GLU A 162 23.22 -5.89 12.64
N PRO A 163 23.37 -7.16 13.02
CA PRO A 163 23.85 -8.27 12.21
C PRO A 163 22.83 -8.75 11.16
N PRO A 164 23.27 -9.51 10.12
CA PRO A 164 22.37 -10.08 9.12
C PRO A 164 21.31 -10.99 9.74
N LEU A 165 20.12 -11.01 9.16
CA LEU A 165 19.08 -11.98 9.53
C LEU A 165 19.53 -13.38 9.15
N LEU A 166 19.32 -14.33 10.06
CA LEU A 166 19.64 -15.75 9.84
C LEU A 166 18.36 -16.51 9.46
N GLY A 167 18.39 -17.16 8.31
CA GLY A 167 17.31 -18.04 7.83
C GLY A 167 16.21 -17.33 7.05
N PRO A 168 15.19 -18.08 6.66
CA PRO A 168 14.08 -17.53 5.88
C PRO A 168 13.26 -16.54 6.70
N VAL A 169 12.88 -15.45 6.07
CA VAL A 169 12.09 -14.40 6.71
C VAL A 169 10.61 -14.76 6.65
N GLU A 170 9.97 -14.79 7.81
CA GLU A 170 8.52 -14.99 7.94
C GLU A 170 7.99 -14.02 8.99
N GLY A 171 6.82 -13.44 8.73
CA GLY A 171 6.20 -12.51 9.65
C GLY A 171 4.98 -11.82 9.05
N PRO A 172 4.36 -10.91 9.80
CA PRO A 172 3.25 -10.12 9.31
C PRO A 172 3.70 -9.08 8.28
N LEU A 173 2.76 -8.64 7.46
CA LEU A 173 2.87 -7.41 6.67
C LEU A 173 2.37 -6.24 7.51
N ARG A 174 2.88 -5.03 7.20
CA ARG A 174 2.43 -3.83 7.89
C ARG A 174 2.30 -2.68 6.89
N LEU A 175 1.16 -2.01 6.89
CA LEU A 175 0.96 -0.76 6.17
C LEU A 175 1.27 0.41 7.11
N GLN A 176 2.19 1.26 6.72
CA GLN A 176 2.59 2.39 7.53
C GLN A 176 1.52 3.49 7.50
N LYS A 177 1.13 4.00 8.66
CA LYS A 177 0.43 5.26 8.78
C LYS A 177 1.37 6.41 8.39
N SER A 178 0.85 7.49 7.85
CA SER A 178 1.72 8.62 7.50
C SER A 178 2.36 9.26 8.74
N PRO A 179 3.71 9.39 8.81
CA PRO A 179 4.38 10.08 9.90
C PRO A 179 4.10 11.60 9.91
N HIS A 180 3.62 12.15 8.80
CA HIS A 180 3.36 13.58 8.63
C HIS A 180 1.89 13.98 8.88
N ASN A 181 1.08 13.10 9.46
CA ASN A 181 -0.33 13.32 9.75
C ASN A 181 -1.14 13.72 8.49
N VAL A 182 -0.84 13.14 7.37
CA VAL A 182 -1.58 13.28 6.11
C VAL A 182 -2.26 11.97 5.73
N THR A 183 -3.40 12.07 5.07
CA THR A 183 -4.16 10.89 4.65
C THR A 183 -3.37 10.05 3.65
N THR A 184 -3.33 8.74 3.87
CA THR A 184 -2.85 7.75 2.91
C THR A 184 -3.99 6.82 2.56
N THR A 185 -4.14 6.49 1.29
CA THR A 185 -5.24 5.64 0.83
C THR A 185 -4.67 4.46 0.06
N PHE A 186 -5.20 3.27 0.35
CA PHE A 186 -4.89 2.01 -0.34
C PHE A 186 -6.18 1.42 -0.92
N ARG A 187 -6.06 0.64 -1.97
CA ARG A 187 -7.14 -0.21 -2.50
C ARG A 187 -6.56 -1.43 -3.20
N ASN A 188 -7.41 -2.39 -3.55
CA ASN A 188 -7.01 -3.59 -4.29
C ASN A 188 -5.82 -4.29 -3.63
N VAL A 189 -5.87 -4.44 -2.29
CA VAL A 189 -4.79 -5.06 -1.51
C VAL A 189 -4.98 -6.58 -1.54
N PHE A 190 -4.31 -7.23 -2.47
CA PHE A 190 -4.43 -8.66 -2.75
C PHE A 190 -3.12 -9.39 -2.49
N ILE A 191 -3.20 -10.55 -1.86
CA ILE A 191 -2.03 -11.39 -1.58
C ILE A 191 -2.23 -12.81 -2.07
N ARG A 192 -1.16 -13.41 -2.59
CA ARG A 192 -1.06 -14.82 -2.94
C ARG A 192 0.21 -15.40 -2.33
N GLU A 193 0.08 -16.49 -1.59
CA GLU A 193 1.23 -17.28 -1.13
C GLU A 193 1.82 -18.08 -2.29
N LEU A 194 3.15 -18.24 -2.31
CA LEU A 194 3.93 -18.88 -3.37
C LEU A 194 4.69 -20.11 -2.85
#